data_c56cf2f00ed6f7fb67222c57068e9111
#
_entry.id   c56cf2f00ed6f7fb67222c57068e9111
#
_cell.length_a   1.000
_cell.length_b   1.000
_cell.length_c   1.000
_cell.angle_alpha   90.00
_cell.angle_beta   90.00
_cell.angle_gamma   90.00
#
_symmetry.space_group_name_H-M   'P 1'
#
loop_
_entity.id
_entity.type
_entity.pdbx_description
1 polymer ?
#
loop_
_entity_poly.entity_id
_entity_poly.type
_entity_poly.pdbx_seq_one_letter_code
_entity_poly.pdbx_strand_id
1 'polypeptide(L)'
;MQRKMMRNRVLLYSWLFATATGVSGCTRTIQSTETSIPGGAAPSMRADAPDAIGAVTGKAAVEGFLKAVKAQDLQTMSAIWGTTKGAARDQMKREDLEKRLIIMQCTLTHEKWAFLEDRPRLQTGGRQEFQLELFQAQRSAKTSILTVSGPGGRWFVEDINLLPLKDFCR
;
A
#
# COMPACT_ATOMS: atom_id res chain seq x y z
N MET A 1 -1.71 -49.38 21.02
CA MET A 1 -0.78 -50.17 20.20
C MET A 1 -0.22 -49.30 19.10
N GLN A 2 1.11 -49.31 19.08
CA GLN A 2 2.05 -48.87 18.03
C GLN A 2 2.26 -47.35 17.81
N ARG A 3 3.35 -46.94 18.50
CA ARG A 3 4.23 -45.82 18.15
C ARG A 3 4.92 -46.08 16.81
N LYS A 4 5.03 -45.07 15.97
CA LYS A 4 6.08 -45.05 14.93
C LYS A 4 6.83 -43.72 15.00
N MET A 5 7.96 -43.80 15.68
CA MET A 5 9.09 -42.89 15.56
C MET A 5 9.61 -42.94 14.13
N MET A 6 9.78 -41.78 13.51
CA MET A 6 10.71 -41.65 12.39
C MET A 6 11.69 -40.52 12.66
N ARG A 7 12.89 -40.95 12.98
CA ARG A 7 14.16 -40.22 13.04
C ARG A 7 14.59 -39.93 11.61
N ASN A 8 14.94 -38.71 11.31
CA ASN A 8 15.75 -38.38 10.12
C ASN A 8 16.66 -37.24 10.43
N ARG A 9 17.89 -37.56 10.55
CA ARG A 9 19.05 -37.48 9.66
C ARG A 9 19.40 -36.03 9.26
N VAL A 10 20.31 -35.55 10.09
CA VAL A 10 21.26 -34.48 9.84
C VAL A 10 22.09 -34.81 8.60
N LEU A 11 22.14 -33.95 7.62
CA LEU A 11 23.16 -33.93 6.58
C LEU A 11 23.83 -32.55 6.62
N LEU A 12 24.99 -32.58 7.24
CA LEU A 12 26.06 -31.63 7.15
C LEU A 12 26.61 -31.60 5.71
N TYR A 13 26.52 -30.48 5.02
CA TYR A 13 27.37 -30.19 3.88
C TYR A 13 28.23 -28.98 4.20
N SER A 14 29.45 -29.34 4.58
CA SER A 14 30.59 -28.45 4.66
C SER A 14 31.12 -28.25 3.25
N TRP A 15 31.16 -26.99 2.78
CA TRP A 15 31.97 -26.60 1.63
C TRP A 15 32.77 -25.35 1.95
N LEU A 16 34.02 -25.62 2.21
CA LEU A 16 35.13 -24.67 2.16
C LEU A 16 35.52 -24.43 0.70
N PHE A 17 35.66 -23.19 0.28
CA PHE A 17 36.59 -22.71 -0.76
C PHE A 17 36.68 -21.19 -0.62
N ALA A 18 37.76 -20.68 -0.12
CA ALA A 18 39.01 -20.35 -0.78
C ALA A 18 38.96 -18.97 -1.48
N THR A 19 39.74 -18.11 -0.91
CA THR A 19 40.28 -16.80 -1.24
C THR A 19 40.56 -16.52 -2.72
N ALA A 20 40.23 -15.32 -3.21
CA ALA A 20 41.01 -14.64 -4.22
C ALA A 20 40.88 -13.10 -4.05
N THR A 21 41.98 -12.50 -3.72
CA THR A 21 42.33 -11.08 -3.77
C THR A 21 42.31 -10.57 -5.21
N GLY A 22 41.71 -9.44 -5.47
CA GLY A 22 41.74 -8.75 -6.75
C GLY A 22 41.55 -7.24 -6.59
N VAL A 23 42.64 -6.52 -6.50
CA VAL A 23 42.77 -5.08 -6.57
C VAL A 23 42.43 -4.62 -7.98
N SER A 24 41.68 -3.54 -8.17
CA SER A 24 42.02 -2.40 -9.04
C SER A 24 40.85 -1.45 -9.16
N GLY A 25 41.08 -0.23 -8.77
CA GLY A 25 40.22 0.91 -8.97
C GLY A 25 40.01 1.26 -10.42
N CYS A 26 38.84 1.75 -10.73
CA CYS A 26 38.58 2.66 -11.81
C CYS A 26 37.46 3.58 -11.41
N THR A 27 37.84 4.74 -10.93
CA THR A 27 36.96 5.92 -10.86
C THR A 27 36.61 6.32 -12.29
N ARG A 28 35.44 5.95 -12.75
CA ARG A 28 34.90 6.44 -14.03
C ARG A 28 33.91 7.55 -13.73
N THR A 29 34.40 8.77 -13.81
CA THR A 29 33.60 9.97 -13.93
C THR A 29 32.83 9.88 -15.26
N ILE A 30 31.54 9.59 -15.19
CA ILE A 30 30.67 9.67 -16.37
C ILE A 30 30.22 11.12 -16.48
N GLN A 31 30.85 11.86 -17.37
CA GLN A 31 30.31 13.12 -17.89
C GLN A 31 29.04 12.76 -18.68
N SER A 32 27.90 13.23 -18.20
CA SER A 32 26.64 13.15 -18.93
C SER A 32 26.66 14.11 -20.08
N THR A 33 26.93 13.60 -21.30
CA THR A 33 26.67 14.32 -22.53
C THR A 33 25.15 14.26 -22.77
N GLU A 34 24.48 15.40 -22.62
CA GLU A 34 23.09 15.58 -23.03
C GLU A 34 22.98 15.40 -24.54
N THR A 35 22.47 14.27 -24.97
CA THR A 35 21.97 14.11 -26.34
C THR A 35 20.45 14.12 -26.24
N SER A 36 19.84 15.26 -26.55
CA SER A 36 18.42 15.45 -26.72
C SER A 36 17.91 14.62 -27.89
N ILE A 37 17.21 13.54 -27.65
CA ILE A 37 16.40 12.82 -28.63
C ILE A 37 14.96 13.25 -28.47
N PRO A 38 14.31 13.87 -29.48
CA PRO A 38 12.90 14.22 -29.41
C PRO A 38 12.02 12.99 -29.73
N GLY A 39 11.10 12.65 -28.89
CA GLY A 39 9.97 11.80 -29.22
C GLY A 39 10.01 10.40 -28.60
N GLY A 40 9.27 10.27 -27.53
CA GLY A 40 8.93 8.99 -26.90
C GLY A 40 8.64 9.20 -25.43
N ALA A 41 7.40 9.55 -25.08
CA ALA A 41 6.97 9.52 -23.68
C ALA A 41 7.06 8.08 -23.18
N ALA A 42 8.19 7.74 -22.53
CA ALA A 42 8.28 6.50 -21.78
C ALA A 42 7.20 6.54 -20.70
N PRO A 43 6.42 5.43 -20.49
CA PRO A 43 5.49 5.36 -19.38
C PRO A 43 6.30 5.56 -18.10
N SER A 44 6.02 6.64 -17.39
CA SER A 44 6.69 6.94 -16.13
C SER A 44 6.30 5.90 -15.11
N MET A 45 7.16 4.93 -14.83
CA MET A 45 7.05 3.99 -13.73
C MET A 45 7.28 4.69 -12.37
N ARG A 46 6.59 5.78 -12.11
CA ARG A 46 6.63 6.48 -10.82
C ARG A 46 5.35 6.33 -10.01
N ALA A 47 4.55 5.30 -10.33
CA ALA A 47 3.27 5.08 -9.65
C ALA A 47 3.41 4.65 -8.18
N ASP A 48 4.56 4.13 -7.77
CA ASP A 48 4.80 3.58 -6.43
C ASP A 48 5.84 4.36 -5.61
N ALA A 49 6.15 5.61 -5.99
CA ALA A 49 7.03 6.44 -5.16
C ALA A 49 6.34 6.73 -3.81
N PRO A 50 7.05 6.59 -2.66
CA PRO A 50 6.46 6.81 -1.33
C PRO A 50 5.84 8.20 -1.16
N ASP A 51 6.23 9.17 -1.97
CA ASP A 51 5.71 10.55 -1.96
C ASP A 51 4.60 10.80 -2.98
N ALA A 52 4.16 9.80 -3.73
CA ALA A 52 3.12 9.99 -4.75
C ALA A 52 1.76 10.26 -4.10
N ILE A 53 1.15 11.39 -4.45
CA ILE A 53 -0.19 11.77 -3.99
C ILE A 53 -1.24 10.97 -4.76
N GLY A 54 -2.15 10.29 -4.04
CA GLY A 54 -3.18 9.44 -4.61
C GLY A 54 -2.62 8.21 -5.35
N ALA A 55 -3.48 7.43 -5.99
CA ALA A 55 -3.13 6.21 -6.72
C ALA A 55 -3.52 6.30 -8.20
N VAL A 56 -3.06 5.36 -9.02
CA VAL A 56 -3.36 5.32 -10.48
C VAL A 56 -4.75 4.77 -10.78
N THR A 57 -5.34 3.98 -9.87
CA THR A 57 -6.69 3.43 -9.98
C THR A 57 -7.37 3.44 -8.62
N GLY A 58 -8.72 3.36 -8.59
CA GLY A 58 -9.47 3.23 -7.34
C GLY A 58 -9.07 2.00 -6.53
N LYS A 59 -8.86 0.85 -7.20
CA LYS A 59 -8.39 -0.38 -6.54
C LYS A 59 -7.01 -0.19 -5.91
N ALA A 60 -6.07 0.41 -6.63
CA ALA A 60 -4.73 0.71 -6.11
C ALA A 60 -4.77 1.70 -4.93
N ALA A 61 -5.73 2.64 -4.91
CA ALA A 61 -5.94 3.53 -3.77
C ALA A 61 -6.36 2.74 -2.52
N VAL A 62 -7.32 1.81 -2.64
CA VAL A 62 -7.74 0.95 -1.52
C VAL A 62 -6.57 0.09 -1.03
N GLU A 63 -5.85 -0.58 -1.93
CA GLU A 63 -4.71 -1.44 -1.59
C GLU A 63 -3.58 -0.67 -0.90
N GLY A 64 -3.22 0.49 -1.45
CA GLY A 64 -2.19 1.37 -0.89
C GLY A 64 -2.57 1.89 0.49
N PHE A 65 -3.83 2.31 0.65
CA PHE A 65 -4.33 2.80 1.93
C PHE A 65 -4.34 1.71 3.01
N LEU A 66 -4.82 0.50 2.70
CA LEU A 66 -4.82 -0.61 3.65
C LEU A 66 -3.41 -1.08 4.01
N LYS A 67 -2.47 -1.08 3.06
CA LYS A 67 -1.04 -1.32 3.33
C LYS A 67 -0.47 -0.28 4.30
N ALA A 68 -0.79 1.01 4.08
CA ALA A 68 -0.36 2.10 4.96
C ALA A 68 -0.96 1.97 6.37
N VAL A 69 -2.25 1.61 6.49
CA VAL A 69 -2.89 1.30 7.77
C VAL A 69 -2.12 0.20 8.51
N LYS A 70 -1.83 -0.92 7.83
CA LYS A 70 -1.09 -2.05 8.42
C LYS A 70 0.33 -1.68 8.83
N ALA A 71 0.99 -0.82 8.06
CA ALA A 71 2.32 -0.29 8.36
C ALA A 71 2.30 0.84 9.41
N GLN A 72 1.13 1.32 9.83
CA GLN A 72 0.95 2.50 10.69
C GLN A 72 1.57 3.77 10.10
N ASP A 73 1.60 3.86 8.77
CA ASP A 73 2.17 4.97 8.03
C ASP A 73 1.12 6.06 7.77
N LEU A 74 0.99 6.98 8.73
CA LEU A 74 0.04 8.10 8.64
C LEU A 74 0.38 9.06 7.49
N GLN A 75 1.64 9.14 7.06
CA GLN A 75 2.05 9.99 5.95
C GLN A 75 1.46 9.47 4.62
N THR A 76 1.67 8.19 4.35
CA THR A 76 1.08 7.54 3.17
C THR A 76 -0.45 7.53 3.25
N MET A 77 -1.05 7.26 4.41
CA MET A 77 -2.50 7.37 4.59
C MET A 77 -3.01 8.76 4.21
N SER A 78 -2.34 9.83 4.67
CA SER A 78 -2.72 11.22 4.40
C SER A 78 -2.61 11.61 2.93
N ALA A 79 -1.73 10.95 2.18
CA ALA A 79 -1.51 11.17 0.76
C ALA A 79 -2.52 10.44 -0.13
N ILE A 80 -3.07 9.32 0.35
CA ILE A 80 -4.04 8.49 -0.40
C ILE A 80 -5.49 8.79 0.02
N TRP A 81 -5.72 9.18 1.28
CA TRP A 81 -7.03 9.66 1.72
C TRP A 81 -7.29 11.05 1.18
N GLY A 82 -8.49 11.29 0.62
CA GLY A 82 -8.79 12.59 0.02
C GLY A 82 -10.16 12.67 -0.63
N THR A 83 -10.35 13.69 -1.44
CA THR A 83 -11.60 13.99 -2.13
C THR A 83 -11.33 14.30 -3.62
N THR A 84 -12.37 14.68 -4.35
CA THR A 84 -12.21 15.22 -5.72
C THR A 84 -11.26 16.42 -5.81
N LYS A 85 -10.96 17.08 -4.68
CA LYS A 85 -10.03 18.21 -4.60
C LYS A 85 -8.58 17.82 -4.39
N GLY A 86 -8.30 16.52 -4.11
CA GLY A 86 -6.96 15.98 -3.88
C GLY A 86 -6.80 15.37 -2.48
N ALA A 87 -5.56 15.20 -2.06
CA ALA A 87 -5.21 14.55 -0.81
C ALA A 87 -5.68 15.34 0.42
N ALA A 88 -6.06 14.62 1.49
CA ALA A 88 -6.51 15.24 2.74
C ALA A 88 -5.43 16.09 3.41
N ARG A 89 -4.15 15.70 3.27
CA ARG A 89 -3.01 16.47 3.81
C ARG A 89 -2.90 17.90 3.27
N ASP A 90 -3.42 18.12 2.04
CA ASP A 90 -3.37 19.43 1.38
C ASP A 90 -4.62 20.29 1.67
N GLN A 91 -5.64 19.70 2.28
CA GLN A 91 -6.95 20.32 2.50
C GLN A 91 -7.30 20.54 3.98
N MET A 92 -6.60 19.86 4.89
CA MET A 92 -6.90 19.87 6.33
C MET A 92 -5.73 20.41 7.15
N LYS A 93 -6.05 21.02 8.30
CA LYS A 93 -5.02 21.34 9.29
C LYS A 93 -4.38 20.06 9.80
N ARG A 94 -3.06 20.08 9.96
CA ARG A 94 -2.26 18.92 10.34
C ARG A 94 -2.78 18.23 11.61
N GLU A 95 -3.10 19.00 12.64
CA GLU A 95 -3.58 18.44 13.91
C GLU A 95 -4.92 17.69 13.79
N ASP A 96 -5.86 18.22 12.97
CA ASP A 96 -7.15 17.60 12.75
C ASP A 96 -7.01 16.36 11.85
N LEU A 97 -6.11 16.42 10.88
CA LEU A 97 -5.78 15.30 10.02
C LEU A 97 -5.18 14.15 10.82
N GLU A 98 -4.16 14.40 11.65
CA GLU A 98 -3.50 13.39 12.46
C GLU A 98 -4.49 12.67 13.39
N LYS A 99 -5.38 13.41 14.08
CA LYS A 99 -6.42 12.83 14.94
C LYS A 99 -7.33 11.87 14.17
N ARG A 100 -7.77 12.26 12.97
CA ARG A 100 -8.64 11.42 12.13
C ARG A 100 -7.91 10.19 11.62
N LEU A 101 -6.67 10.33 11.19
CA LEU A 101 -5.86 9.21 10.71
C LEU A 101 -5.57 8.20 11.80
N ILE A 102 -5.28 8.63 13.03
CA ILE A 102 -5.08 7.74 14.18
C ILE A 102 -6.34 6.92 14.47
N ILE A 103 -7.52 7.55 14.46
CA ILE A 103 -8.80 6.85 14.66
C ILE A 103 -9.05 5.84 13.54
N MET A 104 -8.86 6.23 12.28
CA MET A 104 -9.00 5.34 11.14
C MET A 104 -8.00 4.18 11.20
N GLN A 105 -6.75 4.46 11.50
CA GLN A 105 -5.69 3.45 11.62
C GLN A 105 -6.02 2.42 12.69
N CYS A 106 -6.47 2.84 13.89
CA CYS A 106 -6.92 1.93 14.93
C CYS A 106 -8.11 1.08 14.47
N THR A 107 -9.17 1.72 13.95
CA THR A 107 -10.41 1.04 13.54
C THR A 107 -10.22 0.09 12.37
N LEU A 108 -9.28 0.39 11.47
CA LEU A 108 -8.96 -0.42 10.30
C LEU A 108 -7.81 -1.40 10.53
N THR A 109 -7.31 -1.54 11.77
CA THR A 109 -6.24 -2.49 12.10
C THR A 109 -6.61 -3.90 11.64
N HIS A 110 -5.75 -4.54 10.86
CA HIS A 110 -5.98 -5.87 10.31
C HIS A 110 -4.68 -6.63 10.08
N GLU A 111 -4.75 -7.95 10.05
CA GLU A 111 -3.65 -8.84 9.65
C GLU A 111 -3.66 -9.11 8.15
N LYS A 112 -4.86 -9.32 7.61
CA LYS A 112 -5.12 -9.53 6.18
C LYS A 112 -6.46 -8.95 5.77
N TRP A 113 -6.65 -8.78 4.50
CA TRP A 113 -7.91 -8.34 3.89
C TRP A 113 -8.13 -9.04 2.55
N ALA A 114 -9.38 -9.06 2.09
CA ALA A 114 -9.77 -9.59 0.80
C ALA A 114 -10.89 -8.76 0.18
N PHE A 115 -10.85 -8.56 -1.13
CA PHE A 115 -12.01 -8.04 -1.84
C PHE A 115 -13.10 -9.11 -1.92
N LEU A 116 -14.35 -8.72 -1.71
CA LEU A 116 -15.51 -9.61 -1.82
C LEU A 116 -16.02 -9.69 -3.26
N GLU A 117 -15.72 -8.69 -4.08
CA GLU A 117 -16.14 -8.57 -5.48
C GLU A 117 -14.92 -8.21 -6.33
N ASP A 118 -14.83 -8.81 -7.53
CA ASP A 118 -13.72 -8.53 -8.45
C ASP A 118 -13.77 -7.13 -9.06
N ARG A 119 -14.96 -6.55 -9.14
CA ARG A 119 -15.22 -5.23 -9.72
C ARG A 119 -15.85 -4.30 -8.69
N PRO A 120 -15.50 -3.01 -8.72
CA PRO A 120 -16.15 -2.03 -7.86
C PRO A 120 -17.60 -1.78 -8.32
N ARG A 121 -18.44 -1.41 -7.38
CA ARG A 121 -19.76 -0.88 -7.65
C ARG A 121 -19.62 0.58 -8.05
N LEU A 122 -20.14 0.94 -9.20
CA LEU A 122 -20.10 2.34 -9.65
C LEU A 122 -21.19 3.14 -8.92
N GLN A 123 -20.77 4.27 -8.36
CA GLN A 123 -21.62 5.21 -7.66
C GLN A 123 -21.71 6.54 -8.43
N THR A 124 -22.68 7.38 -8.07
CA THR A 124 -22.86 8.69 -8.68
C THR A 124 -21.58 9.54 -8.60
N GLY A 125 -21.33 10.35 -9.65
CA GLY A 125 -20.14 11.21 -9.70
C GLY A 125 -18.83 10.47 -9.99
N GLY A 126 -18.90 9.28 -10.63
CA GLY A 126 -17.72 8.51 -11.03
C GLY A 126 -16.98 7.85 -9.87
N ARG A 127 -17.61 7.76 -8.70
CA ARG A 127 -17.07 7.07 -7.54
C ARG A 127 -17.10 5.56 -7.73
N GLN A 128 -16.17 4.88 -7.07
CA GLN A 128 -16.06 3.42 -7.07
C GLN A 128 -16.12 2.91 -5.64
N GLU A 129 -17.08 2.05 -5.34
CA GLU A 129 -17.22 1.40 -4.04
C GLU A 129 -16.68 -0.02 -4.11
N PHE A 130 -15.72 -0.32 -3.23
CA PHE A 130 -15.11 -1.64 -3.09
C PHE A 130 -15.64 -2.31 -1.82
N GLN A 131 -16.20 -3.51 -1.99
CA GLN A 131 -16.61 -4.36 -0.87
C GLN A 131 -15.44 -5.25 -0.48
N LEU A 132 -15.11 -5.28 0.81
CA LEU A 132 -13.98 -6.04 1.33
C LEU A 132 -14.25 -6.61 2.72
N GLU A 133 -13.48 -7.60 3.10
CA GLU A 133 -13.47 -8.19 4.42
C GLU A 133 -12.10 -8.01 5.06
N LEU A 134 -12.08 -7.47 6.27
CA LEU A 134 -10.88 -7.33 7.10
C LEU A 134 -10.84 -8.44 8.13
N PHE A 135 -9.64 -8.96 8.40
CA PHE A 135 -9.40 -10.03 9.37
C PHE A 135 -8.39 -9.55 10.41
N GLN A 136 -8.76 -9.73 11.69
CA GLN A 136 -7.91 -9.40 12.83
C GLN A 136 -8.05 -10.48 13.89
N ALA A 137 -7.00 -11.24 14.15
CA ALA A 137 -7.02 -12.40 15.02
C ALA A 137 -8.16 -13.38 14.65
N GLN A 138 -9.10 -13.62 15.54
CA GLN A 138 -10.26 -14.50 15.31
C GLN A 138 -11.53 -13.76 14.85
N ARG A 139 -11.40 -12.48 14.49
CA ARG A 139 -12.50 -11.65 14.03
C ARG A 139 -12.40 -11.36 12.55
N SER A 140 -13.54 -11.25 11.90
CA SER A 140 -13.63 -10.65 10.57
C SER A 140 -14.83 -9.72 10.49
N ALA A 141 -14.73 -8.72 9.64
CA ALA A 141 -15.85 -7.84 9.37
C ALA A 141 -15.84 -7.38 7.91
N LYS A 142 -17.04 -7.33 7.33
CA LYS A 142 -17.24 -6.82 5.98
C LYS A 142 -17.47 -5.32 6.05
N THR A 143 -16.79 -4.61 5.15
CA THR A 143 -16.89 -3.16 5.05
C THR A 143 -16.84 -2.71 3.60
N SER A 144 -17.08 -1.44 3.35
CA SER A 144 -16.91 -0.83 2.03
C SER A 144 -15.99 0.38 2.11
N ILE A 145 -15.23 0.58 1.04
CA ILE A 145 -14.37 1.74 0.82
C ILE A 145 -14.77 2.40 -0.48
N LEU A 146 -15.09 3.68 -0.41
CA LEU A 146 -15.43 4.52 -1.54
C LEU A 146 -14.18 5.25 -2.03
N THR A 147 -13.94 5.21 -3.33
CA THR A 147 -12.85 5.94 -3.97
C THR A 147 -13.38 6.93 -4.99
N VAL A 148 -12.61 7.99 -5.21
CA VAL A 148 -12.95 9.08 -6.12
C VAL A 148 -11.73 9.49 -6.94
N SER A 149 -11.96 9.89 -8.20
CA SER A 149 -10.93 10.51 -9.02
C SER A 149 -10.81 12.00 -8.69
N GLY A 150 -9.59 12.46 -8.51
CA GLY A 150 -9.23 13.84 -8.23
C GLY A 150 -8.26 14.43 -9.25
N PRO A 151 -7.49 15.45 -8.87
CA PRO A 151 -6.60 16.17 -9.77
C PRO A 151 -5.59 15.22 -10.43
N GLY A 152 -5.29 15.48 -11.71
CA GLY A 152 -4.33 14.70 -12.50
C GLY A 152 -4.76 13.25 -12.74
N GLY A 153 -6.06 12.92 -12.60
CA GLY A 153 -6.56 11.55 -12.77
C GLY A 153 -6.12 10.59 -11.66
N ARG A 154 -5.65 11.13 -10.53
CA ARG A 154 -5.27 10.33 -9.36
C ARG A 154 -6.50 9.93 -8.55
N TRP A 155 -6.47 8.73 -7.98
CA TRP A 155 -7.56 8.18 -7.19
C TRP A 155 -7.25 8.27 -5.70
N PHE A 156 -8.28 8.62 -4.93
CA PHE A 156 -8.23 8.78 -3.48
C PHE A 156 -9.28 7.92 -2.80
N VAL A 157 -9.00 7.46 -1.61
CA VAL A 157 -10.01 6.93 -0.69
C VAL A 157 -10.79 8.11 -0.15
N GLU A 158 -12.09 8.20 -0.44
CA GLU A 158 -12.95 9.30 -0.03
C GLU A 158 -13.70 9.01 1.26
N ASP A 159 -14.26 7.80 1.37
CA ASP A 159 -15.05 7.39 2.53
C ASP A 159 -14.86 5.90 2.85
N ILE A 160 -15.05 5.56 4.11
CA ILE A 160 -14.90 4.20 4.63
C ILE A 160 -16.04 3.93 5.60
N ASN A 161 -16.77 2.84 5.39
CA ASN A 161 -17.80 2.42 6.32
C ASN A 161 -17.16 1.80 7.59
N LEU A 162 -16.89 2.61 8.59
CA LEU A 162 -16.25 2.17 9.84
C LEU A 162 -17.22 1.48 10.82
N LEU A 163 -18.53 1.55 10.59
CA LEU A 163 -19.53 1.03 11.53
C LEU A 163 -19.36 -0.46 11.84
N PRO A 164 -19.12 -1.36 10.84
CA PRO A 164 -18.90 -2.78 11.14
C PRO A 164 -17.58 -3.06 11.87
N LEU A 165 -16.65 -2.12 11.89
CA LEU A 165 -15.29 -2.25 12.42
C LEU A 165 -15.10 -1.65 13.82
N LYS A 166 -16.18 -1.19 14.46
CA LYS A 166 -16.15 -0.49 15.76
C LYS A 166 -15.42 -1.28 16.87
N ASP A 167 -15.40 -2.61 16.77
CA ASP A 167 -14.80 -3.49 17.76
C ASP A 167 -13.33 -3.85 17.45
N PHE A 168 -12.78 -3.38 16.33
CA PHE A 168 -11.39 -3.64 15.93
C PHE A 168 -10.39 -2.76 16.69
N CYS A 169 -10.83 -1.60 17.16
CA CYS A 169 -10.03 -0.65 17.93
C CYS A 169 -10.19 -0.82 19.45
N ARG A 170 -10.19 -2.06 19.97
CA ARG A 170 -10.30 -2.36 21.40
C ARG A 170 -9.12 -3.16 21.89
#